data_bdc35a737a9c195028e208336025e450
#
_entry.id   bdc35a737a9c195028e208336025e450
#
_cell.length_a   1.000
_cell.length_b   1.000
_cell.length_c   1.000
_cell.angle_alpha   90.00
_cell.angle_beta   90.00
_cell.angle_gamma   90.00
#
_symmetry.space_group_name_H-M   'P 1'
#
loop_
_entity.id
_entity.type
_entity.pdbx_description
1 polymer ?
#
loop_
_entity_poly.entity_id
_entity_poly.type
_entity_poly.pdbx_seq_one_letter_code
_entity_poly.pdbx_strand_id
1 'polypeptide(L)' 'MVEIKDLERMLDVVVEKLDDADDKIVVHVSKDKIGRAIGPGGSVVRAAELIIGKPIEVKSLE' A
#
# COMPACT_ATOMS: atom_id res chain seq x y z
N MET A 1 9.83 -11.82 0.27
CA MET A 1 8.37 -11.71 0.53
C MET A 1 8.07 -10.39 1.21
N VAL A 2 7.02 -9.72 0.77
CA VAL A 2 6.64 -8.42 1.33
C VAL A 2 5.84 -8.63 2.62
N GLU A 3 6.21 -7.91 3.66
CA GLU A 3 5.51 -7.97 4.93
C GLU A 3 4.73 -6.69 5.19
N ILE A 4 3.69 -6.80 6.03
CA ILE A 4 2.87 -5.63 6.37
C ILE A 4 3.72 -4.51 6.96
N LYS A 5 4.68 -4.84 7.80
CA LYS A 5 5.56 -3.84 8.41
C LYS A 5 6.34 -3.04 7.39
N ASP A 6 6.79 -3.71 6.33
CA ASP A 6 7.52 -3.02 5.27
C ASP A 6 6.64 -2.02 4.54
N LEU A 7 5.41 -2.43 4.24
CA LEU A 7 4.46 -1.55 3.57
C LEU A 7 4.03 -0.39 4.47
N GLU A 8 3.87 -0.64 5.76
CA GLU A 8 3.52 0.43 6.70
C GLU A 8 4.60 1.50 6.73
N ARG A 9 5.86 1.09 6.66
CA ARG A 9 6.98 2.05 6.63
C ARG A 9 6.98 2.84 5.33
N MET A 10 6.77 2.16 4.21
CA MET A 10 6.81 2.81 2.91
C MET A 10 5.64 3.75 2.70
N LEU A 11 4.45 3.35 3.12
CA LEU A 11 3.23 4.13 2.90
C LEU A 11 2.92 5.10 4.05
N ASP A 12 3.61 4.94 5.17
CA ASP A 12 3.43 5.78 6.37
C ASP A 12 2.00 5.74 6.90
N VAL A 13 1.37 4.57 6.84
CA VAL A 13 0.03 4.35 7.39
C VAL A 13 -0.03 2.93 7.96
N VAL A 14 -1.00 2.71 8.84
CA VAL A 14 -1.26 1.37 9.36
C VAL A 14 -1.98 0.57 8.28
N VAL A 15 -1.41 -0.57 7.92
CA VAL A 15 -2.02 -1.48 6.95
C VAL A 15 -2.83 -2.53 7.73
N GLU A 16 -4.14 -2.52 7.52
CA GLU A 16 -5.04 -3.41 8.25
C GLU A 16 -5.05 -4.81 7.67
N LYS A 17 -4.86 -4.93 6.36
CA LYS A 17 -4.86 -6.22 5.70
C LYS A 17 -3.99 -6.15 4.45
N LEU A 18 -3.30 -7.25 4.16
CA LEU A 18 -2.44 -7.36 3.00
C LEU A 18 -2.80 -8.61 2.20
N ASP A 19 -3.05 -8.43 0.90
CA ASP A 19 -3.21 -9.53 -0.03
C ASP A 19 -2.07 -9.48 -1.03
N ASP A 20 -1.21 -10.49 -1.01
CA ASP A 20 -0.08 -10.59 -1.92
C ASP A 20 -0.44 -11.55 -3.04
N ALA A 21 -0.97 -11.01 -4.13
CA ALA A 21 -1.26 -11.78 -5.33
C ALA A 21 -0.03 -11.86 -6.22
N ASP A 22 -0.05 -12.78 -7.19
CA ASP A 22 1.10 -12.97 -8.06
C ASP A 22 1.42 -11.73 -8.90
N ASP A 23 0.39 -11.02 -9.33
CA ASP A 23 0.55 -9.90 -10.26
C ASP A 23 0.45 -8.52 -9.57
N LYS A 24 0.02 -8.49 -8.31
CA LYS A 24 -0.13 -7.22 -7.60
C LYS A 24 -0.23 -7.45 -6.11
N ILE A 25 -0.10 -6.36 -5.35
CA ILE A 25 -0.28 -6.37 -3.91
C ILE A 25 -1.47 -5.47 -3.61
N VAL A 26 -2.43 -5.97 -2.83
CA VAL A 26 -3.58 -5.19 -2.38
C VAL A 26 -3.42 -4.89 -0.91
N VAL A 27 -3.44 -3.61 -0.55
CA VAL A 27 -3.36 -3.20 0.84
C VAL A 27 -4.69 -2.58 1.25
N HIS A 28 -5.16 -2.94 2.43
CA HIS A 28 -6.40 -2.41 2.98
C HIS A 28 -6.09 -1.50 4.15
N VAL A 29 -6.54 -0.28 4.07
CA VAL A 29 -6.30 0.72 5.11
C VAL A 29 -7.62 1.39 5.47
N SER A 30 -7.64 2.11 6.59
CA SER A 30 -8.82 2.87 6.96
C SER A 30 -9.16 3.89 5.89
N LYS A 31 -10.44 4.12 5.67
CA LYS A 31 -10.92 5.03 4.63
C LYS A 31 -10.24 6.40 4.72
N ASP A 32 -10.08 6.93 5.92
CA ASP A 32 -9.48 8.24 6.14
C ASP A 32 -7.96 8.25 5.92
N LYS A 33 -7.34 7.10 5.76
CA LYS A 33 -5.90 6.98 5.53
C LYS A 33 -5.53 6.72 4.08
N ILE A 34 -6.50 6.49 3.21
CA ILE A 34 -6.24 6.16 1.81
C ILE A 34 -5.43 7.26 1.13
N GLY A 35 -5.81 8.51 1.32
CA GLY A 35 -5.09 9.63 0.72
C GLY A 35 -3.63 9.68 1.14
N ARG A 36 -3.34 9.39 2.40
CA ARG A 36 -1.98 9.36 2.91
C ARG A 36 -1.18 8.20 2.32
N ALA A 37 -1.81 7.03 2.18
CA ALA A 37 -1.15 5.87 1.61
C ALA A 37 -0.77 6.08 0.15
N ILE A 38 -1.63 6.76 -0.60
CA ILE A 38 -1.39 7.03 -2.02
C ILE A 38 -0.41 8.19 -2.19
N GLY A 39 -0.58 9.24 -1.39
CA GLY A 39 0.24 10.44 -1.46
C GLY A 39 -0.16 11.37 -2.61
N PRO A 40 0.42 12.58 -2.67
CA PRO A 40 0.11 13.53 -3.73
C PRO A 40 0.44 12.97 -5.10
N GLY A 41 -0.57 12.90 -5.97
CA GLY A 41 -0.39 12.37 -7.32
C GLY A 41 0.03 10.92 -7.37
N GLY A 42 -0.17 10.17 -6.28
CA GLY A 42 0.22 8.78 -6.21
C GLY A 42 1.70 8.55 -5.95
N SER A 43 2.42 9.58 -5.49
CA SER A 43 3.88 9.51 -5.32
C SER A 43 4.32 8.48 -4.30
N VAL A 44 3.60 8.36 -3.18
CA VAL A 44 3.98 7.43 -2.12
C VAL A 44 3.80 5.98 -2.57
N VAL A 45 2.63 5.66 -3.13
CA VAL A 45 2.36 4.30 -3.58
C VAL A 45 3.25 3.93 -4.75
N ARG A 46 3.55 4.88 -5.63
CA ARG A 46 4.41 4.62 -6.78
C ARG A 46 5.84 4.32 -6.35
N ALA A 47 6.36 5.04 -5.36
CA ALA A 47 7.68 4.78 -4.83
C ALA A 47 7.75 3.38 -4.23
N ALA A 48 6.71 2.97 -3.50
CA ALA A 48 6.65 1.63 -2.92
C ALA A 48 6.60 0.56 -4.01
N GLU A 49 5.85 0.81 -5.10
CA GLU A 49 5.79 -0.12 -6.22
C GLU A 49 7.16 -0.33 -6.85
N LEU A 50 7.95 0.72 -6.96
CA LEU A 50 9.28 0.62 -7.54
C LEU A 50 10.21 -0.22 -6.66
N ILE A 51 10.09 -0.09 -5.36
CA ILE A 51 10.91 -0.85 -4.43
C ILE A 51 10.52 -2.34 -4.44
N ILE A 52 9.24 -2.60 -4.44
CA ILE A 52 8.71 -3.96 -4.37
C ILE A 52 8.76 -4.66 -5.73
N GLY A 53 8.58 -3.92 -6.80
CA GLY A 53 8.58 -4.47 -8.15
C GLY A 53 7.23 -5.01 -8.60
N LYS A 54 6.16 -4.67 -7.89
CA LYS A 54 4.80 -5.06 -8.23
C LYS A 54 3.86 -3.87 -8.07
N PRO A 55 2.77 -3.82 -8.85
CA PRO A 55 1.74 -2.81 -8.62
C PRO A 55 1.12 -2.96 -7.24
N ILE A 56 0.80 -1.84 -6.63
CA ILE A 56 0.13 -1.82 -5.32
C ILE A 56 -1.22 -1.16 -5.49
N GLU A 57 -2.27 -1.85 -5.04
CA GLU A 57 -3.61 -1.31 -5.04
C GLU A 57 -4.00 -1.01 -3.60
N VAL A 58 -4.42 0.23 -3.33
CA VAL A 58 -4.85 0.64 -2.00
C VAL A 58 -6.37 0.64 -1.96
N LYS A 59 -6.93 -0.08 -1.00
CA LYS A 59 -8.37 -0.18 -0.85
C LYS A 59 -8.80 0.18 0.56
N SER A 60 -10.03 0.66 0.67
CA SER A 60 -10.65 0.90 1.96
C SER A 60 -11.15 -0.42 2.55
N LEU A 61 -11.10 -0.52 3.88
CA LEU A 61 -11.70 -1.64 4.59
C LEU A 61 -13.23 -1.64 4.51
N GLU A 62 -13.81 -0.51 4.20
CA GLU A 62 -15.26 -0.35 4.16
C GLU A 62 -15.82 -0.46 2.76
#